data_7f1413d20cfc6f4fdfae43681907d53a
#
_entry.id   7f1413d20cfc6f4fdfae43681907d53a
#
_cell.length_a   1.000
_cell.length_b   1.000
_cell.length_c   1.000
_cell.angle_alpha   90.00
_cell.angle_beta   90.00
_cell.angle_gamma   90.00
#
_symmetry.space_group_name_H-M   'P 1'
#
loop_
_entity.id
_entity.type
_entity.pdbx_description
1 polymer ?
#
loop_
_entity_poly.entity_id
_entity_poly.type
_entity_poly.pdbx_seq_one_letter_code
_entity_poly.pdbx_strand_id
1 'polypeptide(L)'
;MYFPGKHFKEDYSLESVGDQGWFIHEMTHVWQYQLGYWVKSIRGPRPNMSYAYTLDAGKQFCDFNMEAQGNICEDYYLAVIRGAQRLMRESKYRSNPMAPELLKTTLRDFLKNQRDSSNLPKVTE
;
A
#
# COMPACT_ATOMS: atom_id res chain seq x y z
N MET A 1 14.63 -9.20 -0.96
CA MET A 1 13.87 -9.56 -2.16
C MET A 1 14.72 -9.34 -3.40
N TYR A 2 14.65 -10.25 -4.34
CA TYR A 2 15.48 -10.22 -5.52
C TYR A 2 14.74 -9.75 -6.76
N PHE A 3 15.35 -8.81 -7.47
CA PHE A 3 14.86 -8.40 -8.79
C PHE A 3 15.95 -8.66 -9.81
N PRO A 4 15.63 -9.35 -10.90
CA PRO A 4 16.58 -9.48 -11.99
C PRO A 4 16.86 -8.10 -12.57
N GLY A 5 18.12 -7.70 -12.55
CA GLY A 5 18.50 -6.36 -12.98
C GLY A 5 18.05 -5.99 -14.36
N LYS A 6 18.04 -6.97 -15.25
CA LYS A 6 17.64 -6.72 -16.63
C LYS A 6 16.19 -6.27 -16.76
N HIS A 7 15.36 -6.52 -15.74
CA HIS A 7 13.97 -6.08 -15.75
C HIS A 7 13.81 -4.63 -15.35
N PHE A 8 14.87 -4.03 -14.88
CA PHE A 8 14.84 -2.64 -14.46
C PHE A 8 15.66 -1.75 -15.34
N LYS A 9 16.15 -2.29 -16.46
CA LYS A 9 16.91 -1.42 -17.30
C LYS A 9 16.01 -0.27 -17.70
N GLU A 10 16.50 0.52 -18.42
CA GLU A 10 16.08 1.83 -18.76
C GLU A 10 14.64 1.98 -19.18
N ASP A 11 13.96 0.90 -19.41
CA ASP A 11 12.56 1.01 -19.83
C ASP A 11 11.64 1.23 -18.65
N TYR A 12 11.19 2.44 -18.50
CA TYR A 12 10.24 2.82 -17.46
C TYR A 12 8.84 2.96 -18.06
N SER A 13 8.43 1.96 -18.81
CA SER A 13 7.08 1.90 -19.33
C SER A 13 6.07 1.89 -18.17
N LEU A 14 4.80 2.11 -18.50
CA LEU A 14 3.75 2.06 -17.49
C LEU A 14 3.66 0.69 -16.83
N GLU A 15 3.98 -0.37 -17.58
CA GLU A 15 4.00 -1.71 -17.01
C GLU A 15 5.07 -1.82 -15.92
N SER A 16 6.27 -1.27 -16.18
CA SER A 16 7.33 -1.29 -15.17
C SER A 16 6.94 -0.51 -13.93
N VAL A 17 6.25 0.61 -14.08
CA VAL A 17 5.77 1.38 -12.95
C VAL A 17 4.75 0.59 -12.15
N GLY A 18 3.83 -0.10 -12.85
CA GLY A 18 2.86 -0.97 -12.18
C GLY A 18 3.53 -2.09 -11.41
N ASP A 19 4.57 -2.70 -11.98
CA ASP A 19 5.33 -3.75 -11.30
C ASP A 19 6.02 -3.22 -10.05
N GLN A 20 6.54 -2.01 -10.12
CA GLN A 20 7.15 -1.37 -8.96
C GLN A 20 6.11 -1.14 -7.86
N GLY A 21 4.91 -0.76 -8.24
CA GLY A 21 3.81 -0.60 -7.29
C GLY A 21 3.50 -1.90 -6.58
N TRP A 22 3.41 -3.00 -7.34
CA TRP A 22 3.17 -4.31 -6.73
C TRP A 22 4.29 -4.70 -5.76
N PHE A 23 5.51 -4.36 -6.09
CA PHE A 23 6.63 -4.59 -5.19
C PHE A 23 6.43 -3.84 -3.86
N ILE A 24 5.94 -2.60 -3.92
CA ILE A 24 5.67 -1.82 -2.72
C ILE A 24 4.60 -2.50 -1.86
N HIS A 25 3.56 -3.07 -2.51
CA HIS A 25 2.53 -3.82 -1.79
C HIS A 25 3.17 -4.99 -1.03
N GLU A 26 4.01 -5.77 -1.71
CA GLU A 26 4.67 -6.91 -1.08
C GLU A 26 5.62 -6.48 0.04
N MET A 27 6.33 -5.39 -0.15
CA MET A 27 7.22 -4.88 0.89
C MET A 27 6.45 -4.37 2.11
N THR A 28 5.21 -3.94 1.91
CA THR A 28 4.36 -3.58 3.04
C THR A 28 4.14 -4.78 3.96
N HIS A 29 3.94 -5.97 3.38
CA HIS A 29 3.80 -7.19 4.19
C HIS A 29 5.09 -7.53 4.92
N VAL A 30 6.24 -7.30 4.31
CA VAL A 30 7.53 -7.49 4.98
C VAL A 30 7.64 -6.54 6.18
N TRP A 31 7.26 -5.28 5.99
CA TRP A 31 7.24 -4.30 7.05
C TRP A 31 6.33 -4.73 8.20
N GLN A 32 5.11 -5.19 7.88
CA GLN A 32 4.16 -5.67 8.88
C GLN A 32 4.78 -6.80 9.70
N TYR A 33 5.37 -7.77 9.02
CA TYR A 33 5.98 -8.91 9.69
C TYR A 33 7.14 -8.49 10.58
N GLN A 34 7.98 -7.60 10.12
CA GLN A 34 9.14 -7.15 10.89
C GLN A 34 8.75 -6.44 12.18
N LEU A 35 7.58 -5.81 12.22
CA LEU A 35 7.08 -5.17 13.42
C LEU A 35 6.25 -6.11 14.31
N GLY A 36 6.18 -7.39 13.95
CA GLY A 36 5.52 -8.37 14.80
C GLY A 36 4.13 -8.78 14.35
N TYR A 37 3.68 -8.35 13.19
CA TYR A 37 2.37 -8.73 12.68
C TYR A 37 2.49 -10.04 11.90
N TRP A 38 1.82 -11.08 12.37
CA TRP A 38 1.97 -12.43 11.83
C TRP A 38 1.14 -12.59 10.56
N VAL A 39 1.66 -12.06 9.46
CA VAL A 39 0.95 -11.95 8.18
C VAL A 39 0.32 -13.26 7.74
N LYS A 40 1.10 -14.35 7.71
CA LYS A 40 0.57 -15.65 7.25
C LYS A 40 -0.51 -16.20 8.16
N SER A 41 -0.31 -16.08 9.47
CA SER A 41 -1.26 -16.60 10.45
C SER A 41 -2.58 -15.84 10.41
N ILE A 42 -2.51 -14.55 10.21
CA ILE A 42 -3.71 -13.71 10.17
C ILE A 42 -4.43 -13.87 8.85
N ARG A 43 -3.69 -13.93 7.75
CA ARG A 43 -4.26 -14.05 6.41
C ARG A 43 -4.87 -15.43 6.16
N GLY A 44 -4.24 -16.48 6.70
CA GLY A 44 -4.60 -17.87 6.42
C GLY A 44 -6.08 -18.20 6.54
N PRO A 45 -6.74 -17.89 7.68
CA PRO A 45 -8.16 -18.21 7.84
C PRO A 45 -9.10 -17.21 7.16
N ARG A 46 -8.57 -16.24 6.42
CA ARG A 46 -9.37 -15.16 5.83
C ARG A 46 -9.10 -15.03 4.33
N PRO A 47 -9.48 -16.06 3.53
CA PRO A 47 -9.16 -16.03 2.10
C PRO A 47 -9.86 -14.91 1.34
N ASN A 48 -10.93 -14.35 1.91
CA ASN A 48 -11.70 -13.29 1.26
C ASN A 48 -11.44 -11.92 1.86
N MET A 49 -10.29 -11.74 2.51
CA MET A 49 -9.93 -10.44 3.06
C MET A 49 -9.93 -9.38 1.95
N SER A 50 -10.63 -8.28 2.19
CA SER A 50 -10.79 -7.25 1.18
C SER A 50 -9.50 -6.47 0.94
N TYR A 51 -9.17 -6.26 -0.32
CA TYR A 51 -8.08 -5.37 -0.73
C TYR A 51 -8.57 -3.94 -0.92
N ALA A 52 -9.88 -3.75 -1.00
CA ALA A 52 -10.47 -2.43 -1.22
C ALA A 52 -10.38 -1.56 0.03
N TYR A 53 -10.29 -0.26 -0.18
CA TYR A 53 -10.25 0.67 0.92
C TYR A 53 -10.97 1.96 0.55
N THR A 54 -11.43 2.68 1.56
CA THR A 54 -12.02 4.01 1.38
C THR A 54 -11.32 4.97 2.33
N LEU A 55 -10.84 6.08 1.78
CA LEU A 55 -10.07 7.06 2.53
C LEU A 55 -11.01 8.06 3.19
N ASP A 56 -11.47 7.72 4.38
CA ASP A 56 -12.34 8.60 5.17
C ASP A 56 -11.51 9.49 6.08
N ALA A 57 -11.99 10.70 6.31
CA ALA A 57 -11.25 11.69 7.10
C ALA A 57 -10.93 11.20 8.52
N GLY A 58 -11.76 10.35 9.09
CA GLY A 58 -11.55 9.85 10.45
C GLY A 58 -10.70 8.61 10.54
N LYS A 59 -10.30 8.01 9.42
CA LYS A 59 -9.55 6.77 9.43
C LYS A 59 -8.05 7.01 9.33
N GLN A 60 -7.31 6.27 10.17
CA GLN A 60 -5.86 6.25 10.13
C GLN A 60 -5.40 4.97 9.44
N PHE A 61 -4.10 4.90 9.14
CA PHE A 61 -3.53 3.74 8.46
C PHE A 61 -3.84 2.43 9.21
N CYS A 62 -3.77 2.45 10.54
CA CYS A 62 -4.04 1.26 11.34
C CYS A 62 -5.50 0.80 11.33
N ASP A 63 -6.40 1.59 10.79
CA ASP A 63 -7.81 1.22 10.70
C ASP A 63 -8.12 0.37 9.46
N PHE A 64 -7.11 0.01 8.70
CA PHE A 64 -7.24 -0.83 7.51
C PHE A 64 -6.59 -2.18 7.73
N ASN A 65 -7.16 -3.22 7.11
CA ASN A 65 -6.57 -4.56 7.23
C ASN A 65 -5.23 -4.64 6.48
N MET A 66 -4.51 -5.74 6.65
CA MET A 66 -3.17 -5.86 6.11
C MET A 66 -3.09 -5.76 4.58
N GLU A 67 -4.10 -6.27 3.87
CA GLU A 67 -4.09 -6.19 2.41
C GLU A 67 -4.45 -4.79 1.93
N ALA A 68 -5.42 -4.16 2.59
CA ALA A 68 -5.76 -2.77 2.27
C ALA A 68 -4.57 -1.86 2.54
N GLN A 69 -3.81 -2.10 3.61
CA GLN A 69 -2.59 -1.33 3.87
C GLN A 69 -1.60 -1.49 2.72
N GLY A 70 -1.46 -2.71 2.20
CA GLY A 70 -0.60 -2.95 1.05
C GLY A 70 -1.02 -2.14 -0.16
N ASN A 71 -2.32 -2.13 -0.45
CA ASN A 71 -2.84 -1.35 -1.58
C ASN A 71 -2.71 0.15 -1.35
N ILE A 72 -2.90 0.61 -0.13
CA ILE A 72 -2.74 2.03 0.18
C ILE A 72 -1.29 2.48 -0.05
N CYS A 73 -0.33 1.69 0.40
CA CYS A 73 1.09 2.00 0.18
C CYS A 73 1.43 1.95 -1.30
N GLU A 74 0.93 0.96 -2.01
CA GLU A 74 1.13 0.85 -3.45
C GLU A 74 0.57 2.08 -4.15
N ASP A 75 -0.66 2.46 -3.81
CA ASP A 75 -1.32 3.57 -4.47
C ASP A 75 -0.67 4.91 -4.12
N TYR A 76 -0.18 5.06 -2.90
CA TYR A 76 0.61 6.23 -2.55
C TYR A 76 1.86 6.33 -3.43
N TYR A 77 2.57 5.22 -3.58
CA TYR A 77 3.76 5.19 -4.43
C TYR A 77 3.41 5.58 -5.87
N LEU A 78 2.36 4.96 -6.41
CA LEU A 78 1.97 5.20 -7.79
C LEU A 78 1.50 6.65 -8.01
N ALA A 79 0.61 7.14 -7.14
CA ALA A 79 -0.01 8.44 -7.36
C ALA A 79 0.89 9.59 -6.93
N VAL A 80 1.57 9.47 -5.79
CA VAL A 80 2.32 10.57 -5.21
C VAL A 80 3.78 10.56 -5.65
N ILE A 81 4.43 9.40 -5.57
CA ILE A 81 5.86 9.33 -5.86
C ILE A 81 6.12 9.30 -7.36
N ARG A 82 5.38 8.48 -8.10
CA ARG A 82 5.60 8.29 -9.52
C ARG A 82 4.71 9.15 -10.41
N GLY A 83 3.71 9.82 -9.84
CA GLY A 83 2.81 10.66 -10.64
C GLY A 83 1.96 9.87 -11.62
N ALA A 84 1.66 8.62 -11.31
CA ALA A 84 0.89 7.72 -12.17
C ALA A 84 -0.42 7.32 -11.51
N GLN A 85 -1.21 8.31 -11.12
CA GLN A 85 -2.45 8.09 -10.38
C GLN A 85 -3.41 7.16 -11.12
N ARG A 86 -3.41 7.17 -12.45
CA ARG A 86 -4.30 6.33 -13.23
C ARG A 86 -4.01 4.83 -13.06
N LEU A 87 -2.86 4.49 -12.49
CA LEU A 87 -2.49 3.09 -12.25
C LEU A 87 -2.86 2.60 -10.86
N MET A 88 -3.51 3.44 -10.03
CA MET A 88 -3.88 3.05 -8.68
C MET A 88 -4.72 1.78 -8.68
N ARG A 89 -4.53 0.96 -7.65
CA ARG A 89 -5.31 -0.27 -7.47
C ARG A 89 -6.76 0.04 -7.15
N GLU A 90 -7.00 1.05 -6.31
CA GLU A 90 -8.36 1.43 -5.96
C GLU A 90 -8.93 2.30 -7.06
N SER A 91 -9.73 1.70 -7.92
CA SER A 91 -10.19 2.35 -9.15
C SER A 91 -10.98 3.64 -8.90
N LYS A 92 -11.69 3.72 -7.79
CA LYS A 92 -12.50 4.91 -7.53
C LYS A 92 -11.69 6.17 -7.30
N TYR A 93 -10.38 6.04 -7.07
CA TYR A 93 -9.50 7.20 -6.86
C TYR A 93 -8.65 7.54 -8.06
N ARG A 94 -8.74 6.77 -9.14
CA ARG A 94 -7.85 6.96 -10.29
C ARG A 94 -7.98 8.33 -10.95
N SER A 95 -9.17 8.92 -10.90
CA SER A 95 -9.42 10.23 -11.48
C SER A 95 -9.83 11.26 -10.44
N ASN A 96 -9.74 10.93 -9.16
CA ASN A 96 -10.11 11.86 -8.10
C ASN A 96 -8.93 12.79 -7.81
N PRO A 97 -9.06 14.10 -8.08
CA PRO A 97 -7.94 15.02 -7.88
C PRO A 97 -7.52 15.17 -6.41
N MET A 98 -8.37 14.75 -5.48
CA MET A 98 -8.04 14.82 -4.05
C MET A 98 -7.30 13.57 -3.56
N ALA A 99 -7.21 12.52 -4.37
CA ALA A 99 -6.63 11.27 -3.92
C ALA A 99 -5.20 11.39 -3.38
N PRO A 100 -4.29 12.12 -4.04
CA PRO A 100 -2.93 12.25 -3.48
C PRO A 100 -2.92 12.85 -2.08
N GLU A 101 -3.73 13.86 -1.83
CA GLU A 101 -3.79 14.49 -0.51
C GLU A 101 -4.44 13.59 0.52
N LEU A 102 -5.47 12.84 0.12
CA LEU A 102 -6.12 11.88 1.00
C LEU A 102 -5.14 10.78 1.42
N LEU A 103 -4.35 10.29 0.47
CA LEU A 103 -3.32 9.28 0.75
C LEU A 103 -2.28 9.81 1.72
N LYS A 104 -1.79 11.03 1.50
CA LYS A 104 -0.81 11.65 2.39
C LYS A 104 -1.35 11.79 3.81
N THR A 105 -2.60 12.19 3.93
CA THR A 105 -3.23 12.36 5.23
C THR A 105 -3.38 11.04 5.96
N THR A 106 -3.85 10.01 5.28
CA THR A 106 -4.01 8.68 5.87
C THR A 106 -2.68 8.09 6.32
N LEU A 107 -1.63 8.31 5.53
CA LEU A 107 -0.31 7.76 5.81
C LEU A 107 0.57 8.64 6.68
N ARG A 108 0.05 9.78 7.14
CA ARG A 108 0.87 10.78 7.82
C ARG A 108 1.74 10.19 8.95
N ASP A 109 1.14 9.45 9.85
CA ASP A 109 1.89 8.91 10.99
C ASP A 109 2.85 7.81 10.56
N PHE A 110 2.45 6.99 9.59
CA PHE A 110 3.32 5.96 9.04
C PHE A 110 4.53 6.58 8.36
N LEU A 111 4.32 7.62 7.55
CA LEU A 111 5.42 8.29 6.87
C LEU A 111 6.37 8.97 7.84
N LYS A 112 5.85 9.41 8.97
CA LYS A 112 6.64 10.06 9.99
C LYS A 112 7.53 9.07 10.74
N ASN A 113 7.01 7.87 11.03
CA ASN A 113 7.76 6.86 11.76
C ASN A 113 7.27 5.47 11.42
N GLN A 114 7.95 4.78 10.50
CA GLN A 114 7.59 3.44 10.08
C GLN A 114 7.87 2.39 11.14
N ARG A 115 8.66 2.72 12.16
CA ARG A 115 8.98 1.75 13.24
C ARG A 115 7.93 1.72 14.32
N ASP A 116 6.97 2.62 14.28
CA ASP A 116 5.91 2.68 15.28
C ASP A 116 4.90 1.58 15.01
N SER A 117 4.84 0.58 15.89
CA SER A 117 3.95 -0.56 15.71
C SER A 117 2.47 -0.19 15.83
N SER A 118 2.16 1.02 16.29
CA SER A 118 0.77 1.47 16.32
C SER A 118 0.20 1.67 14.92
N ASN A 119 1.06 1.68 13.89
CA ASN A 119 0.62 1.73 12.48
C ASN A 119 0.13 0.37 11.97
N LEU A 120 0.40 -0.72 12.70
CA LEU A 120 -0.03 -2.05 12.27
C LEU A 120 -1.55 -2.17 12.25
N PRO A 121 -2.10 -3.08 11.43
CA PRO A 121 -3.55 -3.22 11.33
C PRO A 121 -4.18 -3.57 12.67
N LYS A 122 -5.24 -2.85 13.02
CA LYS A 122 -6.06 -3.14 14.19
C LYS A 122 -7.31 -3.92 13.83
N VAL A 123 -7.55 -4.12 12.53
CA VAL A 123 -8.71 -4.85 12.03
C VAL A 123 -8.26 -5.92 11.06
N THR A 124 -9.09 -6.95 10.90
CA THR A 124 -8.78 -8.07 10.00
C THR A 124 -9.76 -8.15 8.83
N GLU A 125 -10.68 -7.24 8.73
CA GLU A 125 -11.65 -7.18 7.65
C GLU A 125 -11.51 -5.85 6.87
#